data_4c034c2c98ea8659fed4226fd74ddef8
#
_entry.id   4c034c2c98ea8659fed4226fd74ddef8
#
_cell.length_a   1.000
_cell.length_b   1.000
_cell.length_c   1.000
_cell.angle_alpha   90.00
_cell.angle_beta   90.00
_cell.angle_gamma   90.00
#
_symmetry.space_group_name_H-M   'P 1'
#
loop_
_entity.id
_entity.type
_entity.pdbx_description
1 polymer ?
#
loop_
_entity_poly.entity_id
_entity_poly.type
_entity_poly.pdbx_seq_one_letter_code
_entity_poly.pdbx_strand_id
1 'polypeptide(L)'
;MLPVHPKALLALADGTVFTGVSIGATGQTTGEVVFNTSLTGYQEILTDPSYCQQIVTLTYPHIGNTGINAEDVEASRIHAAGLIIKDLPLLASNFRSTETLSHYLQREGTVAIADLDTRALTRRLRTHGAQNGCIVALPAGEVITDAHRAAAVAAAKAAPNMAGQDLAKVVSVTEPYAWTQTEWQLGFGYGEQIAPRFHVVAYDFGVKNNILRMLAQRGCKITVVPAQTPASDVFKLKPNGVFLSNGPGDPEPCNYAIAATREIIEAGVPTFGICLGHQILALASGAKTFKMKFGHHGANHPVKDLDNGRVSITSQNHGFAVDEKTLPATLRATHVSLFDGTLQGLARTDKPAFCFQGHPEASPGPHDIGYLFDRFIELMQARVSTTA
;
A
#
# COMPACT_ATOMS: atom_id res chain seq x y z
N MET A 1 33.77 -11.86 -15.16
CA MET A 1 33.73 -10.39 -15.05
C MET A 1 32.51 -10.02 -14.25
N LEU A 2 32.59 -9.08 -13.31
CA LEU A 2 31.40 -8.54 -12.63
C LEU A 2 30.56 -7.75 -13.64
N PRO A 3 29.22 -7.76 -13.53
CA PRO A 3 28.38 -6.98 -14.42
C PRO A 3 28.67 -5.48 -14.27
N VAL A 4 28.87 -4.79 -15.37
CA VAL A 4 29.04 -3.33 -15.39
C VAL A 4 27.67 -2.71 -15.61
N HIS A 5 27.09 -2.13 -14.56
CA HIS A 5 25.82 -1.45 -14.62
C HIS A 5 25.98 -0.02 -15.19
N PRO A 6 25.02 0.47 -16.01
CA PRO A 6 24.97 1.85 -16.46
C PRO A 6 24.90 2.83 -15.27
N LYS A 7 25.29 4.09 -15.49
CA LYS A 7 25.22 5.12 -14.45
C LYS A 7 23.78 5.59 -14.24
N ALA A 8 23.48 5.92 -12.99
CA ALA A 8 22.20 6.52 -12.62
C ALA A 8 22.39 7.61 -11.56
N LEU A 9 21.45 8.53 -11.48
CA LEU A 9 21.38 9.53 -10.43
C LEU A 9 19.95 9.64 -9.88
N LEU A 10 19.85 9.99 -8.61
CA LEU A 10 18.64 10.44 -7.94
C LEU A 10 18.81 11.92 -7.61
N ALA A 11 17.87 12.75 -8.02
CA ALA A 11 17.78 14.14 -7.58
C ALA A 11 16.52 14.35 -6.76
N LEU A 12 16.61 15.10 -5.67
CA LEU A 12 15.48 15.51 -4.84
C LEU A 12 15.06 16.95 -5.17
N ALA A 13 13.83 17.31 -4.86
CA ALA A 13 13.28 18.65 -5.10
C ALA A 13 14.05 19.76 -4.35
N ASP A 14 14.70 19.44 -3.24
CA ASP A 14 15.55 20.40 -2.50
C ASP A 14 16.92 20.64 -3.12
N GLY A 15 17.23 19.99 -4.27
CA GLY A 15 18.50 20.11 -5.00
C GLY A 15 19.55 19.08 -4.61
N THR A 16 19.30 18.21 -3.64
CA THR A 16 20.23 17.13 -3.27
C THR A 16 20.29 16.08 -4.37
N VAL A 17 21.52 15.65 -4.74
CA VAL A 17 21.75 14.64 -5.75
C VAL A 17 22.58 13.50 -5.19
N PHE A 18 22.15 12.28 -5.46
CA PHE A 18 22.89 11.04 -5.22
C PHE A 18 23.24 10.41 -6.56
N THR A 19 24.40 9.74 -6.62
CA THR A 19 24.84 9.00 -7.81
C THR A 19 24.99 7.53 -7.48
N GLY A 20 24.67 6.67 -8.42
CA GLY A 20 24.75 5.23 -8.30
C GLY A 20 24.76 4.55 -9.66
N VAL A 21 24.19 3.36 -9.71
CA VAL A 21 24.09 2.55 -10.92
C VAL A 21 22.65 2.17 -11.22
N SER A 22 22.31 2.08 -12.52
CA SER A 22 21.00 1.59 -12.95
C SER A 22 20.92 0.08 -12.81
N ILE A 23 19.82 -0.39 -12.23
CA ILE A 23 19.51 -1.82 -12.08
C ILE A 23 18.17 -2.20 -12.71
N GLY A 24 17.46 -1.23 -13.28
CA GLY A 24 16.16 -1.38 -13.95
C GLY A 24 16.19 -0.90 -15.40
N ALA A 25 15.05 -0.37 -15.85
CA ALA A 25 14.93 0.22 -17.20
C ALA A 25 15.73 1.51 -17.33
N THR A 26 16.22 1.78 -18.54
CA THR A 26 16.81 3.07 -18.93
C THR A 26 15.73 4.13 -19.08
N GLY A 27 16.02 5.37 -18.70
CA GLY A 27 15.10 6.50 -18.79
C GLY A 27 14.99 7.28 -17.48
N GLN A 28 13.87 7.96 -17.29
CA GLN A 28 13.64 8.69 -16.04
C GLN A 28 12.25 8.43 -15.46
N THR A 29 12.16 8.58 -14.14
CA THR A 29 10.89 8.54 -13.40
C THR A 29 10.87 9.60 -12.31
N THR A 30 9.69 10.11 -12.00
CA THR A 30 9.47 11.06 -10.89
C THR A 30 8.40 10.55 -9.94
N GLY A 31 8.47 10.97 -8.68
CA GLY A 31 7.48 10.64 -7.66
C GLY A 31 7.90 11.11 -6.28
N GLU A 32 7.01 10.99 -5.32
CA GLU A 32 7.33 11.24 -3.91
C GLU A 32 8.31 10.16 -3.43
N VAL A 33 9.49 10.56 -2.94
CA VAL A 33 10.48 9.61 -2.40
C VAL A 33 10.11 9.27 -0.97
N VAL A 34 9.83 7.99 -0.74
CA VAL A 34 9.53 7.43 0.58
C VAL A 34 10.56 6.36 0.94
N PHE A 35 10.68 6.03 2.23
CA PHE A 35 11.53 4.91 2.65
C PHE A 35 10.69 3.83 3.35
N ASN A 36 11.02 2.57 3.12
CA ASN A 36 10.38 1.43 3.78
C ASN A 36 11.43 0.65 4.56
N THR A 37 11.10 0.30 5.82
CA THR A 37 12.02 -0.39 6.75
C THR A 37 11.83 -1.90 6.80
N SER A 38 11.02 -2.48 5.93
CA SER A 38 10.84 -3.93 5.82
C SER A 38 12.15 -4.63 5.46
N LEU A 39 12.39 -5.78 6.06
CA LEU A 39 13.59 -6.59 5.81
C LEU A 39 13.43 -7.49 4.58
N THR A 40 12.18 -7.80 4.21
CA THR A 40 11.80 -8.73 3.14
C THR A 40 10.59 -8.19 2.38
N GLY A 41 10.18 -8.88 1.31
CA GLY A 41 8.93 -8.57 0.61
C GLY A 41 9.05 -7.41 -0.37
N TYR A 42 10.22 -7.23 -0.98
CA TYR A 42 10.41 -6.15 -1.96
C TYR A 42 9.57 -6.33 -3.23
N GLN A 43 9.20 -7.55 -3.60
CA GLN A 43 8.34 -7.83 -4.76
C GLN A 43 6.90 -7.42 -4.45
N GLU A 44 6.39 -7.74 -3.27
CA GLU A 44 5.08 -7.32 -2.77
C GLU A 44 5.01 -5.80 -2.65
N ILE A 45 6.06 -5.15 -2.13
CA ILE A 45 6.16 -3.68 -2.04
C ILE A 45 6.09 -3.03 -3.43
N LEU A 46 6.83 -3.57 -4.42
CA LEU A 46 6.83 -3.02 -5.77
C LEU A 46 5.46 -3.14 -6.46
N THR A 47 4.73 -4.23 -6.17
CA THR A 47 3.42 -4.51 -6.78
C THR A 47 2.23 -3.98 -5.99
N ASP A 48 2.43 -3.45 -4.77
CA ASP A 48 1.37 -2.81 -3.99
C ASP A 48 0.90 -1.51 -4.66
N PRO A 49 -0.37 -1.41 -5.09
CA PRO A 49 -0.91 -0.21 -5.75
C PRO A 49 -0.82 1.05 -4.88
N SER A 50 -0.72 0.91 -3.55
CA SER A 50 -0.57 2.06 -2.62
C SER A 50 0.71 2.86 -2.85
N TYR A 51 1.72 2.28 -3.54
CA TYR A 51 2.94 3.01 -3.94
C TYR A 51 2.83 3.72 -5.31
N CYS A 52 1.65 3.81 -5.91
CA CYS A 52 1.47 4.56 -7.16
C CYS A 52 1.97 6.00 -7.01
N GLN A 53 2.81 6.45 -7.95
CA GLN A 53 3.53 7.73 -7.95
C GLN A 53 4.52 7.92 -6.78
N GLN A 54 4.94 6.85 -6.10
CA GLN A 54 6.01 6.92 -5.10
C GLN A 54 7.26 6.18 -5.58
N ILE A 55 8.44 6.77 -5.33
CA ILE A 55 9.75 6.13 -5.49
C ILE A 55 10.14 5.54 -4.14
N VAL A 56 10.24 4.22 -4.07
CA VAL A 56 10.44 3.50 -2.81
C VAL A 56 11.93 3.29 -2.53
N THR A 57 12.40 3.79 -1.40
CA THR A 57 13.74 3.50 -0.87
C THR A 57 13.64 2.35 0.13
N LEU A 58 14.26 1.21 -0.15
CA LEU A 58 14.36 0.11 0.81
C LEU A 58 15.60 0.30 1.69
N THR A 59 15.39 0.34 3.02
CA THR A 59 16.48 0.62 3.97
C THR A 59 17.33 -0.60 4.28
N TYR A 60 16.81 -1.82 4.03
CA TYR A 60 17.59 -3.04 4.14
C TYR A 60 18.70 -3.08 3.08
N PRO A 61 19.95 -3.43 3.45
CA PRO A 61 21.09 -3.27 2.54
C PRO A 61 21.05 -4.16 1.30
N HIS A 62 20.63 -5.40 1.42
CA HIS A 62 20.68 -6.40 0.36
C HIS A 62 19.27 -6.70 -0.16
N ILE A 63 18.92 -6.12 -1.30
CA ILE A 63 17.61 -6.27 -1.94
C ILE A 63 17.75 -6.98 -3.29
N GLY A 64 16.94 -8.01 -3.51
CA GLY A 64 17.03 -8.90 -4.68
C GLY A 64 17.67 -10.26 -4.37
N ASN A 65 18.07 -10.49 -3.13
CA ASN A 65 18.76 -11.72 -2.69
C ASN A 65 17.91 -12.99 -2.78
N THR A 66 16.59 -12.88 -2.70
CA THR A 66 15.64 -14.00 -2.84
C THR A 66 15.11 -14.17 -4.26
N GLY A 67 15.49 -13.29 -5.20
CA GLY A 67 14.98 -13.28 -6.56
C GLY A 67 13.51 -12.86 -6.65
N ILE A 68 12.88 -13.19 -7.75
CA ILE A 68 11.47 -12.92 -8.08
C ILE A 68 10.78 -14.24 -8.38
N ASN A 69 9.50 -14.34 -8.11
CA ASN A 69 8.64 -15.46 -8.48
C ASN A 69 7.23 -14.98 -8.84
N ALA A 70 6.41 -15.84 -9.42
CA ALA A 70 5.07 -15.49 -9.89
C ALA A 70 4.02 -15.37 -8.78
N GLU A 71 4.32 -15.83 -7.57
CA GLU A 71 3.35 -15.92 -6.48
C GLU A 71 3.39 -14.71 -5.54
N ASP A 72 4.57 -14.11 -5.31
CA ASP A 72 4.77 -13.02 -4.35
C ASP A 72 4.42 -11.65 -4.97
N VAL A 73 3.19 -11.54 -5.52
CA VAL A 73 2.67 -10.31 -6.13
C VAL A 73 1.35 -9.89 -5.49
N GLU A 74 1.20 -8.60 -5.28
CA GLU A 74 -0.04 -8.00 -4.73
C GLU A 74 -0.92 -7.34 -5.79
N ALA A 75 -0.43 -7.22 -7.03
CA ALA A 75 -1.19 -6.81 -8.21
C ALA A 75 -0.51 -7.36 -9.48
N SER A 76 -1.15 -7.18 -10.64
CA SER A 76 -0.71 -7.72 -11.93
C SER A 76 0.55 -7.05 -12.52
N ARG A 77 1.03 -5.94 -11.93
CA ARG A 77 2.19 -5.15 -12.40
C ARG A 77 2.88 -4.44 -11.24
N ILE A 78 4.05 -3.88 -11.52
CA ILE A 78 4.69 -2.92 -10.61
C ILE A 78 3.88 -1.61 -10.62
N HIS A 79 3.54 -1.11 -9.42
CA HIS A 79 2.86 0.17 -9.22
C HIS A 79 3.79 1.27 -8.68
N ALA A 80 4.86 0.89 -7.97
CA ALA A 80 5.88 1.84 -7.54
C ALA A 80 6.48 2.59 -8.74
N ALA A 81 6.61 3.92 -8.66
CA ALA A 81 7.16 4.74 -9.73
C ALA A 81 8.66 4.47 -9.96
N GLY A 82 9.36 3.96 -8.95
CA GLY A 82 10.77 3.61 -9.03
C GLY A 82 11.28 2.96 -7.77
N LEU A 83 12.48 2.38 -7.83
CA LEU A 83 13.11 1.68 -6.71
C LEU A 83 14.50 2.26 -6.43
N ILE A 84 14.79 2.46 -5.14
CA ILE A 84 16.11 2.85 -4.63
C ILE A 84 16.56 1.82 -3.62
N ILE A 85 17.76 1.24 -3.85
CA ILE A 85 18.35 0.27 -2.93
C ILE A 85 19.84 0.57 -2.67
N LYS A 86 20.38 0.02 -1.58
CA LYS A 86 21.79 0.15 -1.26
C LYS A 86 22.64 -0.78 -2.13
N ASP A 87 22.31 -2.06 -2.19
CA ASP A 87 23.11 -3.08 -2.81
C ASP A 87 22.24 -4.12 -3.52
N LEU A 88 22.60 -4.42 -4.79
CA LEU A 88 22.01 -5.51 -5.55
C LEU A 88 22.94 -6.73 -5.49
N PRO A 89 22.51 -7.84 -4.85
CA PRO A 89 23.32 -9.05 -4.77
C PRO A 89 23.68 -9.60 -6.15
N LEU A 90 24.90 -10.13 -6.28
CA LEU A 90 25.39 -10.74 -7.52
C LEU A 90 24.61 -11.99 -7.92
N LEU A 91 24.06 -12.70 -6.94
CA LEU A 91 23.29 -13.92 -7.13
C LEU A 91 22.01 -13.86 -6.26
N ALA A 92 20.89 -14.23 -6.87
CA ALA A 92 19.70 -14.59 -6.12
C ALA A 92 19.81 -16.05 -5.65
N SER A 93 19.44 -16.31 -4.40
CA SER A 93 19.52 -17.65 -3.80
C SER A 93 18.26 -17.96 -2.99
N ASN A 94 17.25 -18.51 -3.68
CA ASN A 94 16.02 -19.00 -3.08
C ASN A 94 15.41 -20.07 -3.98
N PHE A 95 14.87 -21.15 -3.39
CA PHE A 95 14.28 -22.26 -4.15
C PHE A 95 13.04 -21.85 -4.98
N ARG A 96 12.37 -20.76 -4.64
CA ARG A 96 11.24 -20.19 -5.38
C ARG A 96 11.64 -19.18 -6.45
N SER A 97 12.92 -18.79 -6.52
CA SER A 97 13.39 -17.78 -7.47
C SER A 97 13.32 -18.30 -8.91
N THR A 98 12.64 -17.59 -9.77
CA THR A 98 12.55 -17.85 -11.21
C THR A 98 13.24 -16.78 -12.06
N GLU A 99 13.51 -15.59 -11.47
CA GLU A 99 14.03 -14.43 -12.17
C GLU A 99 14.83 -13.55 -11.19
N THR A 100 15.80 -12.76 -11.68
CA THR A 100 16.50 -11.76 -10.87
C THR A 100 15.68 -10.47 -10.76
N LEU A 101 15.87 -9.71 -9.68
CA LEU A 101 15.21 -8.41 -9.50
C LEU A 101 15.51 -7.44 -10.65
N SER A 102 16.78 -7.38 -11.12
CA SER A 102 17.15 -6.48 -12.22
C SER A 102 16.43 -6.82 -13.52
N HIS A 103 16.31 -8.12 -13.88
CA HIS A 103 15.59 -8.54 -15.07
C HIS A 103 14.09 -8.22 -14.96
N TYR A 104 13.48 -8.48 -13.80
CA TYR A 104 12.09 -8.11 -13.52
C TYR A 104 11.82 -6.62 -13.71
N LEU A 105 12.65 -5.75 -13.11
CA LEU A 105 12.53 -4.30 -13.23
C LEU A 105 12.65 -3.83 -14.70
N GLN A 106 13.58 -4.42 -15.47
CA GLN A 106 13.75 -4.11 -16.89
C GLN A 106 12.53 -4.55 -17.72
N ARG A 107 12.02 -5.75 -17.48
CA ARG A 107 10.85 -6.31 -18.16
C ARG A 107 9.59 -5.48 -17.90
N GLU A 108 9.41 -5.02 -16.67
CA GLU A 108 8.27 -4.17 -16.27
C GLU A 108 8.48 -2.68 -16.62
N GLY A 109 9.63 -2.31 -17.20
CA GLY A 109 9.93 -0.92 -17.57
C GLY A 109 10.15 0.01 -16.37
N THR A 110 10.50 -0.54 -15.21
CA THR A 110 10.65 0.23 -13.97
C THR A 110 12.08 0.76 -13.83
N VAL A 111 12.21 2.08 -13.67
CA VAL A 111 13.51 2.73 -13.44
C VAL A 111 13.94 2.52 -12.00
N ALA A 112 15.19 2.09 -11.81
CA ALA A 112 15.70 1.78 -10.47
C ALA A 112 17.19 2.10 -10.34
N ILE A 113 17.62 2.47 -9.14
CA ILE A 113 18.99 2.86 -8.81
C ILE A 113 19.50 2.09 -7.59
N ALA A 114 20.74 1.64 -7.67
CA ALA A 114 21.49 1.00 -6.57
C ALA A 114 22.83 1.71 -6.33
N ASP A 115 23.58 1.25 -5.35
CA ASP A 115 24.92 1.72 -4.99
C ASP A 115 24.95 3.21 -4.60
N LEU A 116 23.99 3.60 -3.74
CA LEU A 116 23.97 4.94 -3.14
C LEU A 116 23.79 4.86 -1.61
N ASP A 117 24.06 5.96 -0.94
CA ASP A 117 23.88 6.05 0.52
C ASP A 117 22.40 6.19 0.90
N THR A 118 21.69 5.04 0.95
CA THR A 118 20.28 4.99 1.36
C THR A 118 20.08 5.43 2.82
N ARG A 119 21.10 5.32 3.68
CA ARG A 119 21.03 5.81 5.06
C ARG A 119 21.02 7.34 5.10
N ALA A 120 21.89 8.01 4.33
CA ALA A 120 21.88 9.47 4.22
C ALA A 120 20.55 9.97 3.64
N LEU A 121 20.04 9.29 2.60
CA LEU A 121 18.73 9.60 2.00
C LEU A 121 17.60 9.46 3.03
N THR A 122 17.52 8.34 3.73
CA THR A 122 16.48 8.10 4.77
C THR A 122 16.54 9.13 5.89
N ARG A 123 17.75 9.48 6.37
CA ARG A 123 17.91 10.54 7.39
C ARG A 123 17.41 11.88 6.88
N ARG A 124 17.66 12.20 5.60
CA ARG A 124 17.19 13.44 4.99
C ARG A 124 15.67 13.51 4.93
N LEU A 125 15.02 12.46 4.42
CA LEU A 125 13.55 12.36 4.37
C LEU A 125 12.92 12.44 5.77
N ARG A 126 13.50 11.76 6.75
CA ARG A 126 13.04 11.82 8.14
C ARG A 126 13.16 13.23 8.73
N THR A 127 14.24 13.95 8.42
CA THR A 127 14.51 15.28 8.97
C THR A 127 13.67 16.36 8.27
N HIS A 128 13.56 16.33 6.95
CA HIS A 128 12.93 17.40 6.15
C HIS A 128 11.52 17.04 5.66
N GLY A 129 11.11 15.78 5.77
CA GLY A 129 9.85 15.24 5.24
C GLY A 129 10.05 14.49 3.92
N ALA A 130 9.02 13.74 3.52
CA ALA A 130 8.95 13.16 2.18
C ALA A 130 8.91 14.30 1.14
N GLN A 131 9.61 14.11 0.03
CA GLN A 131 9.68 15.10 -1.03
C GLN A 131 9.79 14.43 -2.39
N ASN A 132 9.43 15.14 -3.45
CA ASN A 132 9.54 14.62 -4.79
C ASN A 132 11.01 14.40 -5.19
N GLY A 133 11.23 13.35 -5.97
CA GLY A 133 12.52 13.04 -6.57
C GLY A 133 12.38 12.65 -8.04
N CYS A 134 13.53 12.58 -8.70
CA CYS A 134 13.66 12.10 -10.05
C CYS A 134 14.86 11.14 -10.12
N ILE A 135 14.62 9.89 -10.58
CA ILE A 135 15.69 8.97 -10.94
C ILE A 135 15.92 9.10 -12.44
N VAL A 136 17.19 9.22 -12.83
CA VAL A 136 17.63 9.17 -14.24
C VAL A 136 18.61 8.01 -14.38
N ALA A 137 18.27 7.03 -15.20
CA ALA A 137 19.09 5.88 -15.57
C ALA A 137 19.62 6.08 -17.01
N LEU A 138 20.93 6.26 -17.14
CA LEU A 138 21.56 6.54 -18.43
C LEU A 138 21.73 5.26 -19.25
N PRO A 139 21.79 5.36 -20.59
CA PRO A 139 22.25 4.27 -21.45
C PRO A 139 23.67 3.80 -21.09
N ALA A 140 23.99 2.55 -21.46
CA ALA A 140 25.32 1.99 -21.21
C ALA A 140 26.42 2.81 -21.90
N GLY A 141 27.49 3.11 -21.18
CA GLY A 141 28.63 3.89 -21.68
C GLY A 141 28.49 5.41 -21.51
N GLU A 142 27.32 5.92 -21.18
CA GLU A 142 27.14 7.34 -20.91
C GLU A 142 27.61 7.75 -19.49
N VAL A 143 28.02 9.01 -19.34
CA VAL A 143 28.47 9.60 -18.08
C VAL A 143 27.51 10.66 -17.58
N ILE A 144 27.36 10.77 -16.26
CA ILE A 144 26.54 11.80 -15.64
C ILE A 144 27.20 13.16 -15.82
N THR A 145 26.48 14.10 -16.42
CA THR A 145 26.90 15.51 -16.63
C THR A 145 26.14 16.44 -15.68
N ASP A 146 26.59 17.69 -15.56
CA ASP A 146 25.88 18.72 -14.80
C ASP A 146 24.52 19.06 -15.42
N ALA A 147 24.38 18.92 -16.75
CA ALA A 147 23.09 19.06 -17.42
C ALA A 147 22.09 18.00 -16.96
N HIS A 148 22.52 16.73 -16.82
CA HIS A 148 21.70 15.66 -16.28
C HIS A 148 21.25 15.95 -14.84
N ARG A 149 22.16 16.45 -13.98
CA ARG A 149 21.85 16.83 -12.59
C ARG A 149 20.82 17.95 -12.53
N ALA A 150 21.02 19.01 -13.29
CA ALA A 150 20.13 20.16 -13.34
C ALA A 150 18.73 19.77 -13.86
N ALA A 151 18.65 18.97 -14.93
CA ALA A 151 17.41 18.48 -15.49
C ALA A 151 16.63 17.60 -14.49
N ALA A 152 17.32 16.70 -13.80
CA ALA A 152 16.69 15.83 -12.79
C ALA A 152 16.14 16.61 -11.58
N VAL A 153 16.88 17.63 -11.11
CA VAL A 153 16.38 18.53 -10.04
C VAL A 153 15.15 19.31 -10.51
N ALA A 154 15.17 19.81 -11.76
CA ALA A 154 14.02 20.51 -12.34
C ALA A 154 12.80 19.59 -12.44
N ALA A 155 12.98 18.34 -12.90
CA ALA A 155 11.92 17.35 -12.99
C ALA A 155 11.35 16.99 -11.59
N ALA A 156 12.21 16.81 -10.58
CA ALA A 156 11.78 16.56 -9.20
C ALA A 156 10.95 17.71 -8.63
N LYS A 157 11.34 18.98 -8.91
CA LYS A 157 10.57 20.16 -8.48
C LYS A 157 9.24 20.31 -9.20
N ALA A 158 9.16 19.91 -10.46
CA ALA A 158 7.95 19.98 -11.28
C ALA A 158 6.96 18.84 -11.03
N ALA A 159 7.40 17.75 -10.37
CA ALA A 159 6.54 16.62 -10.07
C ALA A 159 5.40 17.04 -9.12
N PRO A 160 4.16 16.56 -9.33
CA PRO A 160 3.02 16.91 -8.51
C PRO A 160 3.18 16.40 -7.07
N ASN A 161 2.68 17.16 -6.10
CA ASN A 161 2.62 16.71 -4.71
C ASN A 161 1.57 15.61 -4.55
N MET A 162 1.79 14.70 -3.61
CA MET A 162 0.82 13.66 -3.27
C MET A 162 -0.50 14.23 -2.71
N ALA A 163 -0.42 15.33 -1.96
CA ALA A 163 -1.60 16.00 -1.43
C ALA A 163 -2.48 16.56 -2.56
N GLY A 164 -3.78 16.34 -2.46
CA GLY A 164 -4.77 16.74 -3.46
C GLY A 164 -4.90 15.78 -4.65
N GLN A 165 -4.12 14.68 -4.72
CA GLN A 165 -4.22 13.71 -5.80
C GLN A 165 -5.14 12.54 -5.46
N ASP A 166 -6.20 12.39 -6.25
CA ASP A 166 -7.04 11.19 -6.28
C ASP A 166 -6.39 10.11 -7.14
N LEU A 167 -5.55 9.29 -6.51
CA LEU A 167 -4.89 8.17 -7.18
C LEU A 167 -5.68 6.85 -7.08
N ALA A 168 -6.68 6.78 -6.21
CA ALA A 168 -7.55 5.61 -6.10
C ALA A 168 -8.24 5.28 -7.43
N LYS A 169 -8.77 6.29 -8.12
CA LYS A 169 -9.38 6.11 -9.45
C LYS A 169 -8.38 5.76 -10.56
N VAL A 170 -7.08 6.05 -10.36
CA VAL A 170 -6.02 5.76 -11.35
C VAL A 170 -5.63 4.29 -11.33
N VAL A 171 -5.65 3.67 -10.15
CA VAL A 171 -5.24 2.26 -9.95
C VAL A 171 -6.42 1.30 -9.94
N SER A 172 -7.64 1.80 -9.72
CA SER A 172 -8.86 1.01 -9.66
C SER A 172 -9.17 0.31 -10.99
N VAL A 173 -9.82 -0.85 -10.88
CA VAL A 173 -10.40 -1.53 -12.06
C VAL A 173 -11.52 -0.71 -12.68
N THR A 174 -11.79 -0.96 -13.95
CA THR A 174 -12.88 -0.28 -14.70
C THR A 174 -14.19 -1.07 -14.67
N GLU A 175 -14.12 -2.40 -14.48
CA GLU A 175 -15.26 -3.31 -14.47
C GLU A 175 -15.23 -4.21 -13.23
N PRO A 176 -16.41 -4.56 -12.67
CA PRO A 176 -16.48 -5.48 -11.56
C PRO A 176 -15.98 -6.88 -11.93
N TYR A 177 -15.34 -7.56 -10.96
CA TYR A 177 -14.92 -8.95 -11.12
C TYR A 177 -15.13 -9.77 -9.85
N ALA A 178 -15.16 -11.09 -9.99
CA ALA A 178 -15.23 -12.03 -8.88
C ALA A 178 -13.83 -12.50 -8.47
N TRP A 179 -13.63 -12.73 -7.16
CA TRP A 179 -12.39 -13.29 -6.63
C TRP A 179 -12.68 -14.56 -5.83
N THR A 180 -11.88 -15.63 -6.08
CA THR A 180 -12.04 -16.92 -5.41
C THR A 180 -10.74 -17.47 -4.80
N GLN A 181 -9.57 -16.93 -5.18
CA GLN A 181 -8.28 -17.44 -4.71
C GLN A 181 -8.14 -17.22 -3.19
N THR A 182 -7.69 -18.27 -2.48
CA THR A 182 -7.44 -18.25 -1.04
C THR A 182 -5.95 -18.01 -0.71
N GLU A 183 -5.60 -18.00 0.57
CA GLU A 183 -4.22 -17.76 1.04
C GLU A 183 -3.26 -18.85 0.54
N TRP A 184 -2.00 -18.43 0.31
CA TRP A 184 -0.93 -19.33 -0.12
C TRP A 184 -0.50 -20.28 0.99
N GLN A 185 -0.23 -21.54 0.63
CA GLN A 185 0.24 -22.58 1.53
C GLN A 185 1.50 -23.25 0.96
N LEU A 186 2.52 -23.41 1.80
CA LEU A 186 3.78 -24.06 1.41
C LEU A 186 3.54 -25.48 0.89
N GLY A 187 4.02 -25.75 -0.31
CA GLY A 187 3.87 -27.04 -1.00
C GLY A 187 2.58 -27.21 -1.81
N PHE A 188 1.61 -26.29 -1.67
CA PHE A 188 0.31 -26.37 -2.37
C PHE A 188 0.04 -25.12 -3.23
N GLY A 189 0.69 -23.98 -2.93
CA GLY A 189 0.40 -22.70 -3.56
C GLY A 189 -0.93 -22.09 -3.10
N TYR A 190 -1.65 -21.43 -3.98
CA TYR A 190 -2.95 -20.82 -3.71
C TYR A 190 -4.08 -21.84 -3.91
N GLY A 191 -5.07 -21.82 -3.00
CA GLY A 191 -6.32 -22.58 -3.14
C GLY A 191 -7.44 -21.74 -3.74
N GLU A 192 -8.66 -22.33 -3.76
CA GLU A 192 -9.89 -21.67 -4.22
C GLU A 192 -11.01 -21.81 -3.20
N GLN A 193 -11.82 -20.75 -3.04
CA GLN A 193 -13.04 -20.77 -2.26
C GLN A 193 -14.18 -21.43 -3.04
N ILE A 194 -14.65 -22.58 -2.56
CA ILE A 194 -15.68 -23.38 -3.24
C ILE A 194 -17.04 -23.39 -2.52
N ALA A 195 -17.10 -23.00 -1.25
CA ALA A 195 -18.29 -23.01 -0.41
C ALA A 195 -18.45 -21.71 0.39
N PRO A 196 -18.76 -20.58 -0.27
CA PRO A 196 -18.87 -19.29 0.40
C PRO A 196 -20.11 -19.24 1.30
N ARG A 197 -19.95 -18.60 2.48
CA ARG A 197 -21.02 -18.35 3.46
C ARG A 197 -21.55 -16.92 3.43
N PHE A 198 -20.70 -15.98 3.03
CA PHE A 198 -21.01 -14.56 2.99
C PHE A 198 -20.69 -13.98 1.62
N HIS A 199 -21.42 -12.95 1.22
CA HIS A 199 -21.11 -12.12 0.06
C HIS A 199 -20.52 -10.79 0.52
N VAL A 200 -19.27 -10.51 0.13
CA VAL A 200 -18.58 -9.24 0.36
C VAL A 200 -18.44 -8.49 -0.96
N VAL A 201 -18.87 -7.24 -0.97
CA VAL A 201 -18.54 -6.30 -2.05
C VAL A 201 -17.33 -5.48 -1.60
N ALA A 202 -16.22 -5.59 -2.34
CA ALA A 202 -14.97 -4.91 -2.05
C ALA A 202 -14.76 -3.75 -3.05
N TYR A 203 -14.66 -2.53 -2.53
CA TYR A 203 -14.25 -1.38 -3.34
C TYR A 203 -12.76 -1.47 -3.66
N ASP A 204 -12.42 -1.35 -4.93
CA ASP A 204 -11.04 -1.32 -5.40
C ASP A 204 -10.52 0.12 -5.45
N PHE A 205 -9.83 0.53 -4.40
CA PHE A 205 -9.04 1.76 -4.37
C PHE A 205 -7.57 1.53 -4.70
N GLY A 206 -7.22 0.31 -5.11
CA GLY A 206 -5.87 -0.22 -5.26
C GLY A 206 -5.68 -1.42 -4.35
N VAL A 207 -6.62 -2.38 -4.42
CA VAL A 207 -6.68 -3.53 -3.52
C VAL A 207 -5.49 -4.47 -3.70
N LYS A 208 -4.82 -4.83 -2.61
CA LYS A 208 -3.82 -5.89 -2.57
C LYS A 208 -4.50 -7.26 -2.65
N ASN A 209 -3.94 -8.14 -3.48
CA ASN A 209 -4.45 -9.50 -3.66
C ASN A 209 -4.60 -10.27 -2.34
N ASN A 210 -3.65 -10.08 -1.40
CA ASN A 210 -3.70 -10.81 -0.13
C ASN A 210 -4.90 -10.44 0.75
N ILE A 211 -5.42 -9.23 0.65
CA ILE A 211 -6.68 -8.85 1.30
C ILE A 211 -7.84 -9.72 0.80
N LEU A 212 -7.95 -9.87 -0.52
CA LEU A 212 -8.99 -10.68 -1.14
C LEU A 212 -8.83 -12.16 -0.80
N ARG A 213 -7.57 -12.66 -0.77
CA ARG A 213 -7.24 -14.02 -0.36
C ARG A 213 -7.68 -14.31 1.07
N MET A 214 -7.39 -13.41 2.01
CA MET A 214 -7.77 -13.55 3.41
C MET A 214 -9.29 -13.54 3.63
N LEU A 215 -10.04 -12.74 2.87
CA LEU A 215 -11.51 -12.76 2.87
C LEU A 215 -12.04 -14.08 2.28
N ALA A 216 -11.50 -14.52 1.14
CA ALA A 216 -11.89 -15.79 0.50
C ALA A 216 -11.61 -16.98 1.42
N GLN A 217 -10.44 -17.02 2.10
CA GLN A 217 -10.07 -18.06 3.07
C GLN A 217 -11.09 -18.17 4.21
N ARG A 218 -11.72 -17.07 4.60
CA ARG A 218 -12.75 -17.00 5.65
C ARG A 218 -14.18 -17.27 5.17
N GLY A 219 -14.33 -17.77 3.93
CA GLY A 219 -15.61 -18.15 3.37
C GLY A 219 -16.42 -17.00 2.77
N CYS A 220 -15.75 -15.99 2.26
CA CYS A 220 -16.41 -14.91 1.52
C CYS A 220 -16.40 -15.18 0.01
N LYS A 221 -17.57 -15.08 -0.63
CA LYS A 221 -17.69 -14.77 -2.05
C LYS A 221 -17.42 -13.28 -2.21
N ILE A 222 -16.48 -12.90 -3.05
CA ILE A 222 -16.07 -11.52 -3.21
C ILE A 222 -16.46 -11.03 -4.60
N THR A 223 -17.13 -9.87 -4.63
CA THR A 223 -17.29 -9.07 -5.84
C THR A 223 -16.50 -7.79 -5.66
N VAL A 224 -15.43 -7.64 -6.43
CA VAL A 224 -14.63 -6.41 -6.46
C VAL A 224 -15.29 -5.44 -7.41
N VAL A 225 -15.48 -4.18 -6.97
CA VAL A 225 -16.13 -3.13 -7.75
C VAL A 225 -15.20 -1.93 -7.91
N PRO A 226 -15.32 -1.16 -9.02
CA PRO A 226 -14.55 0.05 -9.22
C PRO A 226 -14.72 1.06 -8.08
N ALA A 227 -13.69 1.88 -7.83
CA ALA A 227 -13.65 2.89 -6.78
C ALA A 227 -14.87 3.84 -6.81
N GLN A 228 -15.36 4.18 -8.00
CA GLN A 228 -16.45 5.14 -8.21
C GLN A 228 -17.84 4.51 -8.20
N THR A 229 -17.98 3.23 -7.86
CA THR A 229 -19.29 2.55 -7.82
C THR A 229 -20.20 3.20 -6.77
N PRO A 230 -21.40 3.66 -7.13
CA PRO A 230 -22.32 4.27 -6.17
C PRO A 230 -22.90 3.23 -5.21
N ALA A 231 -23.27 3.65 -3.99
CA ALA A 231 -23.86 2.76 -2.98
C ALA A 231 -25.11 2.05 -3.48
N SER A 232 -25.92 2.69 -4.32
CA SER A 232 -27.13 2.11 -4.91
C SER A 232 -26.84 0.83 -5.73
N ASP A 233 -25.72 0.78 -6.42
CA ASP A 233 -25.34 -0.40 -7.21
C ASP A 233 -24.77 -1.50 -6.30
N VAL A 234 -24.04 -1.14 -5.24
CA VAL A 234 -23.61 -2.08 -4.21
C VAL A 234 -24.82 -2.72 -3.52
N PHE A 235 -25.87 -1.96 -3.19
CA PHE A 235 -27.08 -2.51 -2.56
C PHE A 235 -27.83 -3.51 -3.46
N LYS A 236 -27.79 -3.34 -4.80
CA LYS A 236 -28.36 -4.30 -5.74
C LYS A 236 -27.69 -5.69 -5.66
N LEU A 237 -26.42 -5.72 -5.29
CA LEU A 237 -25.65 -6.97 -5.09
C LEU A 237 -26.01 -7.68 -3.77
N LYS A 238 -26.78 -7.05 -2.88
CA LYS A 238 -27.23 -7.58 -1.57
C LYS A 238 -26.08 -8.15 -0.74
N PRO A 239 -25.01 -7.38 -0.46
CA PRO A 239 -23.87 -7.89 0.30
C PRO A 239 -24.22 -8.15 1.77
N ASN A 240 -23.56 -9.15 2.36
CA ASN A 240 -23.53 -9.33 3.81
C ASN A 240 -22.61 -8.30 4.49
N GLY A 241 -21.55 -7.88 3.80
CA GLY A 241 -20.62 -6.85 4.22
C GLY A 241 -19.97 -6.11 3.07
N VAL A 242 -19.45 -4.91 3.34
CA VAL A 242 -18.71 -4.10 2.39
C VAL A 242 -17.28 -3.91 2.90
N PHE A 243 -16.32 -4.09 2.00
CA PHE A 243 -14.90 -3.89 2.28
C PHE A 243 -14.38 -2.65 1.53
N LEU A 244 -13.67 -1.77 2.23
CA LEU A 244 -13.03 -0.60 1.67
C LEU A 244 -11.52 -0.86 1.64
N SER A 245 -10.95 -1.00 0.44
CA SER A 245 -9.57 -1.45 0.30
C SER A 245 -8.54 -0.38 0.67
N ASN A 246 -7.28 -0.80 0.76
CA ASN A 246 -6.12 0.06 0.70
C ASN A 246 -6.04 0.78 -0.65
N GLY A 247 -5.15 1.77 -0.75
CA GLY A 247 -4.91 2.49 -2.00
C GLY A 247 -3.97 3.67 -1.84
N PRO A 248 -3.53 4.28 -2.96
CA PRO A 248 -2.63 5.42 -2.99
C PRO A 248 -3.36 6.76 -2.89
N GLY A 249 -2.58 7.80 -2.63
CA GLY A 249 -3.00 9.18 -2.78
C GLY A 249 -3.60 9.81 -1.53
N ASP A 250 -4.26 10.93 -1.74
CA ASP A 250 -4.96 11.69 -0.73
C ASP A 250 -6.42 11.20 -0.63
N PRO A 251 -6.94 10.88 0.56
CA PRO A 251 -8.34 10.48 0.71
C PRO A 251 -9.36 11.61 0.48
N GLU A 252 -8.98 12.88 0.73
CA GLU A 252 -9.94 14.01 0.67
C GLU A 252 -10.59 14.22 -0.70
N PRO A 253 -9.88 14.11 -1.84
CA PRO A 253 -10.50 14.27 -3.16
C PRO A 253 -11.37 13.07 -3.57
N CYS A 254 -11.37 11.94 -2.85
CA CYS A 254 -12.19 10.76 -3.15
C CYS A 254 -13.67 10.95 -2.74
N ASN A 255 -14.30 12.07 -3.12
CA ASN A 255 -15.65 12.43 -2.70
C ASN A 255 -16.73 11.39 -3.03
N TYR A 256 -16.59 10.70 -4.16
CA TYR A 256 -17.46 9.61 -4.59
C TYR A 256 -17.41 8.44 -3.58
N ALA A 257 -16.23 8.05 -3.13
CA ALA A 257 -16.04 6.96 -2.17
C ALA A 257 -16.53 7.36 -0.76
N ILE A 258 -16.28 8.62 -0.34
CA ILE A 258 -16.76 9.16 0.94
C ILE A 258 -18.29 9.16 0.97
N ALA A 259 -18.96 9.60 -0.11
CA ALA A 259 -20.41 9.62 -0.21
C ALA A 259 -21.01 8.21 -0.17
N ALA A 260 -20.50 7.29 -1.01
CA ALA A 260 -20.95 5.91 -1.04
C ALA A 260 -20.74 5.20 0.32
N THR A 261 -19.59 5.40 0.95
CA THR A 261 -19.28 4.82 2.27
C THR A 261 -20.25 5.33 3.34
N ARG A 262 -20.58 6.62 3.33
CA ARG A 262 -21.57 7.20 4.26
C ARG A 262 -22.92 6.52 4.12
N GLU A 263 -23.44 6.39 2.90
CA GLU A 263 -24.73 5.73 2.63
C GLU A 263 -24.72 4.27 3.10
N ILE A 264 -23.63 3.53 2.84
CA ILE A 264 -23.46 2.13 3.23
C ILE A 264 -23.46 1.95 4.76
N ILE A 265 -22.73 2.81 5.47
CA ILE A 265 -22.66 2.80 6.94
C ILE A 265 -24.04 3.13 7.52
N GLU A 266 -24.70 4.18 7.02
CA GLU A 266 -26.02 4.58 7.52
C GLU A 266 -27.09 3.52 7.27
N ALA A 267 -27.00 2.76 6.19
CA ALA A 267 -27.83 1.58 5.93
C ALA A 267 -27.54 0.39 6.87
N GLY A 268 -26.55 0.49 7.76
CA GLY A 268 -26.19 -0.56 8.72
C GLY A 268 -25.56 -1.80 8.07
N VAL A 269 -24.91 -1.64 6.94
CA VAL A 269 -24.17 -2.75 6.32
C VAL A 269 -22.83 -2.92 7.05
N PRO A 270 -22.47 -4.12 7.54
CA PRO A 270 -21.16 -4.37 8.11
C PRO A 270 -20.04 -3.89 7.18
N THR A 271 -19.18 -3.00 7.71
CA THR A 271 -18.15 -2.34 6.89
C THR A 271 -16.79 -2.45 7.56
N PHE A 272 -15.78 -2.88 6.79
CA PHE A 272 -14.39 -2.90 7.22
C PHE A 272 -13.51 -2.14 6.23
N GLY A 273 -12.67 -1.22 6.72
CA GLY A 273 -11.77 -0.41 5.91
C GLY A 273 -10.30 -0.57 6.31
N ILE A 274 -9.41 -0.70 5.32
CA ILE A 274 -7.96 -0.81 5.50
C ILE A 274 -7.25 0.36 4.82
N CYS A 275 -6.32 0.99 5.52
CA CYS A 275 -5.41 2.05 5.03
C CYS A 275 -6.19 3.22 4.40
N LEU A 276 -6.26 3.36 3.08
CA LEU A 276 -7.10 4.37 2.44
C LEU A 276 -8.58 4.18 2.80
N GLY A 277 -9.06 2.94 2.87
CA GLY A 277 -10.43 2.62 3.31
C GLY A 277 -10.70 3.03 4.76
N HIS A 278 -9.70 3.00 5.65
CA HIS A 278 -9.79 3.56 7.00
C HIS A 278 -9.99 5.08 6.96
N GLN A 279 -9.22 5.78 6.14
CA GLN A 279 -9.29 7.23 6.00
C GLN A 279 -10.64 7.66 5.38
N ILE A 280 -11.11 6.96 4.35
CA ILE A 280 -12.41 7.18 3.72
C ILE A 280 -13.55 6.96 4.71
N LEU A 281 -13.52 5.89 5.52
CA LEU A 281 -14.52 5.63 6.56
C LEU A 281 -14.54 6.76 7.60
N ALA A 282 -13.37 7.24 8.02
CA ALA A 282 -13.25 8.35 8.95
C ALA A 282 -13.85 9.64 8.39
N LEU A 283 -13.51 9.99 7.14
CA LEU A 283 -14.08 11.16 6.42
C LEU A 283 -15.59 11.04 6.22
N ALA A 284 -16.09 9.86 5.83
CA ALA A 284 -17.51 9.58 5.70
C ALA A 284 -18.27 9.74 7.02
N SER A 285 -17.62 9.52 8.14
CA SER A 285 -18.16 9.68 9.49
C SER A 285 -17.99 11.10 10.06
N GLY A 286 -17.30 12.01 9.34
CA GLY A 286 -17.16 13.43 9.72
C GLY A 286 -15.82 13.81 10.39
N ALA A 287 -14.86 12.89 10.50
CA ALA A 287 -13.50 13.21 10.92
C ALA A 287 -12.70 13.87 9.78
N LYS A 288 -11.49 14.33 10.07
CA LYS A 288 -10.56 14.93 9.10
C LYS A 288 -9.28 14.12 9.00
N THR A 289 -8.57 14.29 7.88
CA THR A 289 -7.26 13.70 7.64
C THR A 289 -6.18 14.78 7.50
N PHE A 290 -4.92 14.38 7.61
CA PHE A 290 -3.78 15.27 7.39
C PHE A 290 -2.61 14.52 6.75
N LYS A 291 -1.79 15.24 5.97
CA LYS A 291 -0.54 14.71 5.41
C LYS A 291 0.51 14.61 6.51
N MET A 292 1.08 13.43 6.67
CA MET A 292 2.18 13.20 7.60
C MET A 292 3.51 13.73 7.04
N LYS A 293 4.48 14.00 7.91
CA LYS A 293 5.78 14.53 7.50
C LYS A 293 6.54 13.61 6.55
N PHE A 294 6.57 12.30 6.84
CA PHE A 294 7.23 11.28 6.01
C PHE A 294 6.46 9.96 5.95
N GLY A 295 5.28 9.88 6.57
CA GLY A 295 4.44 8.70 6.61
C GLY A 295 4.98 7.55 7.47
N HIS A 296 4.24 6.46 7.48
CA HIS A 296 4.66 5.19 8.06
C HIS A 296 4.80 4.16 6.95
N HIS A 297 6.02 3.63 6.77
CA HIS A 297 6.30 2.60 5.78
C HIS A 297 7.27 1.58 6.36
N GLY A 298 6.80 0.35 6.56
CA GLY A 298 7.60 -0.73 7.13
C GLY A 298 6.74 -1.82 7.75
N ALA A 299 7.37 -2.93 8.13
CA ALA A 299 6.72 -4.12 8.67
C ALA A 299 7.07 -4.38 10.15
N ASN A 300 7.43 -3.34 10.89
CA ASN A 300 7.91 -3.43 12.28
C ASN A 300 7.29 -2.37 13.19
N HIS A 301 6.09 -1.88 12.88
CA HIS A 301 5.43 -0.82 13.63
C HIS A 301 4.58 -1.40 14.78
N PRO A 302 4.93 -1.10 16.05
CA PRO A 302 4.14 -1.54 17.19
C PRO A 302 2.87 -0.69 17.32
N VAL A 303 1.74 -1.35 17.39
CA VAL A 303 0.42 -0.75 17.54
C VAL A 303 -0.26 -1.34 18.77
N LYS A 304 -0.80 -0.48 19.63
CA LYS A 304 -1.54 -0.89 20.83
C LYS A 304 -3.04 -0.90 20.55
N ASP A 305 -3.67 -2.01 20.85
CA ASP A 305 -5.13 -2.15 20.95
C ASP A 305 -5.59 -1.51 22.27
N LEU A 306 -6.49 -0.53 22.18
CA LEU A 306 -6.98 0.24 23.33
C LEU A 306 -8.05 -0.51 24.12
N ASP A 307 -8.70 -1.52 23.50
CA ASP A 307 -9.76 -2.30 24.16
C ASP A 307 -9.19 -3.34 25.13
N ASN A 308 -8.04 -3.93 24.83
CA ASN A 308 -7.46 -5.03 25.63
C ASN A 308 -6.00 -4.77 26.05
N GLY A 309 -5.35 -3.69 25.56
CA GLY A 309 -3.98 -3.31 25.88
C GLY A 309 -2.91 -4.13 25.16
N ARG A 310 -3.28 -5.06 24.28
CA ARG A 310 -2.33 -5.88 23.49
C ARG A 310 -1.52 -4.99 22.55
N VAL A 311 -0.24 -5.31 22.41
CA VAL A 311 0.64 -4.72 21.38
C VAL A 311 0.85 -5.75 20.29
N SER A 312 0.60 -5.33 19.05
CA SER A 312 0.84 -6.10 17.84
C SER A 312 1.88 -5.39 16.97
N ILE A 313 2.73 -6.16 16.29
CA ILE A 313 3.61 -5.61 15.28
C ILE A 313 2.89 -5.62 13.95
N THR A 314 2.94 -4.50 13.23
CA THR A 314 2.11 -4.29 12.04
C THR A 314 2.91 -3.83 10.84
N SER A 315 2.40 -4.13 9.66
CA SER A 315 2.83 -3.54 8.40
C SER A 315 2.10 -2.22 8.17
N GLN A 316 2.84 -1.19 7.74
CA GLN A 316 2.34 0.16 7.51
C GLN A 316 2.81 0.67 6.15
N ASN A 317 1.91 1.32 5.41
CA ASN A 317 2.23 2.00 4.16
C ASN A 317 1.23 3.14 3.92
N HIS A 318 1.42 4.28 4.59
CA HIS A 318 0.55 5.44 4.41
C HIS A 318 1.27 6.76 4.66
N GLY A 319 0.94 7.78 3.86
CA GLY A 319 1.43 9.15 3.98
C GLY A 319 0.42 10.12 4.60
N PHE A 320 -0.81 9.66 4.85
CA PHE A 320 -1.89 10.42 5.49
C PHE A 320 -2.36 9.68 6.75
N ALA A 321 -2.92 10.41 7.70
CA ALA A 321 -3.50 9.88 8.92
C ALA A 321 -4.79 10.63 9.28
N VAL A 322 -5.64 9.98 10.07
CA VAL A 322 -6.84 10.63 10.64
C VAL A 322 -6.45 11.47 11.86
N ASP A 323 -6.96 12.70 11.90
CA ASP A 323 -6.77 13.59 13.05
C ASP A 323 -7.73 13.20 14.19
N GLU A 324 -7.20 12.57 15.23
CA GLU A 324 -7.94 12.11 16.41
C GLU A 324 -8.75 13.22 17.08
N LYS A 325 -8.26 14.48 17.03
CA LYS A 325 -8.94 15.63 17.64
C LYS A 325 -10.25 16.01 16.93
N THR A 326 -10.49 15.47 15.75
CA THR A 326 -11.69 15.76 14.93
C THR A 326 -12.73 14.66 14.98
N LEU A 327 -12.51 13.60 15.77
CA LEU A 327 -13.43 12.47 15.86
C LEU A 327 -14.79 12.90 16.40
N PRO A 328 -15.90 12.66 15.67
CA PRO A 328 -17.24 12.88 16.19
C PRO A 328 -17.59 11.81 17.26
N ALA A 329 -18.62 12.05 18.06
CA ALA A 329 -19.05 11.12 19.11
C ALA A 329 -19.46 9.72 18.61
N THR A 330 -19.76 9.59 17.32
CA THR A 330 -20.06 8.31 16.66
C THR A 330 -18.84 7.49 16.30
N LEU A 331 -17.63 8.03 16.48
CA LEU A 331 -16.37 7.33 16.28
C LEU A 331 -15.59 7.21 17.58
N ARG A 332 -14.98 6.05 17.82
CA ARG A 332 -14.02 5.84 18.90
C ARG A 332 -12.71 5.30 18.35
N ALA A 333 -11.60 5.73 18.94
CA ALA A 333 -10.30 5.13 18.71
C ALA A 333 -10.26 3.70 19.22
N THR A 334 -9.64 2.78 18.46
CA THR A 334 -9.44 1.39 18.85
C THR A 334 -7.98 1.00 18.92
N HIS A 335 -7.13 1.65 18.13
CA HIS A 335 -5.70 1.35 18.08
C HIS A 335 -4.87 2.64 17.93
N VAL A 336 -3.65 2.61 18.49
CA VAL A 336 -2.70 3.74 18.46
C VAL A 336 -1.28 3.26 18.20
N SER A 337 -0.52 4.02 17.40
CA SER A 337 0.91 3.79 17.15
C SER A 337 1.72 4.05 18.42
N LEU A 338 2.63 3.14 18.76
CA LEU A 338 3.56 3.35 19.87
C LEU A 338 4.82 4.12 19.45
N PHE A 339 5.00 4.43 18.16
CA PHE A 339 6.10 5.28 17.70
C PHE A 339 5.85 6.76 17.91
N ASP A 340 4.64 7.23 17.65
CA ASP A 340 4.33 8.67 17.62
C ASP A 340 2.93 9.02 18.13
N GLY A 341 2.16 8.04 18.60
CA GLY A 341 0.81 8.25 19.12
C GLY A 341 -0.26 8.50 18.05
N THR A 342 0.05 8.35 16.76
CA THR A 342 -0.95 8.52 15.70
C THR A 342 -2.04 7.45 15.77
N LEU A 343 -3.26 7.84 15.41
CA LEU A 343 -4.42 6.97 15.36
C LEU A 343 -4.22 5.85 14.33
N GLN A 344 -4.49 4.61 14.75
CA GLN A 344 -4.28 3.43 13.91
C GLN A 344 -5.54 2.61 13.68
N GLY A 345 -6.60 2.85 14.42
CA GLY A 345 -7.86 2.14 14.24
C GLY A 345 -9.04 2.88 14.82
N LEU A 346 -10.21 2.70 14.19
CA LEU A 346 -11.47 3.32 14.55
C LEU A 346 -12.61 2.30 14.53
N ALA A 347 -13.64 2.53 15.34
CA ALA A 347 -14.91 1.85 15.22
C ALA A 347 -16.07 2.84 15.40
N ARG A 348 -17.16 2.63 14.65
CA ARG A 348 -18.42 3.31 14.91
C ARG A 348 -19.03 2.78 16.22
N THR A 349 -19.63 3.67 16.99
CA THR A 349 -20.31 3.31 18.25
C THR A 349 -21.77 2.94 18.04
N ASP A 350 -22.35 3.30 16.90
CA ASP A 350 -23.77 3.23 16.56
C ASP A 350 -24.07 2.34 15.33
N LYS A 351 -23.05 1.94 14.58
CA LYS A 351 -23.16 1.14 13.35
C LYS A 351 -22.11 0.05 13.30
N PRO A 352 -22.36 -1.07 12.58
CA PRO A 352 -21.41 -2.17 12.47
C PRO A 352 -20.26 -1.86 11.51
N ALA A 353 -19.46 -0.85 11.81
CA ALA A 353 -18.36 -0.41 10.98
C ALA A 353 -17.10 -0.16 11.80
N PHE A 354 -15.95 -0.62 11.27
CA PHE A 354 -14.64 -0.38 11.87
C PHE A 354 -13.57 -0.33 10.79
N CYS A 355 -12.39 0.17 11.14
CA CYS A 355 -11.29 0.26 10.19
C CYS A 355 -9.94 0.29 10.89
N PHE A 356 -8.88 0.00 10.11
CA PHE A 356 -7.51 -0.05 10.57
C PHE A 356 -6.57 0.64 9.56
N GLN A 357 -5.63 1.47 10.06
CA GLN A 357 -4.74 2.27 9.22
C GLN A 357 -3.62 1.42 8.61
N GLY A 358 -3.09 0.46 9.36
CA GLY A 358 -2.07 -0.47 8.87
C GLY A 358 -2.65 -1.57 7.99
N HIS A 359 -1.80 -2.55 7.65
CA HIS A 359 -2.10 -3.65 6.74
C HIS A 359 -2.19 -4.98 7.49
N PRO A 360 -3.39 -5.39 7.95
CA PRO A 360 -3.56 -6.66 8.67
C PRO A 360 -3.37 -7.89 7.77
N GLU A 361 -3.41 -7.71 6.46
CA GLU A 361 -3.10 -8.73 5.46
C GLU A 361 -1.59 -8.99 5.33
N ALA A 362 -0.74 -8.14 5.92
CA ALA A 362 0.71 -8.18 5.75
C ALA A 362 1.15 -8.10 4.27
N SER A 363 1.91 -9.02 3.77
CA SER A 363 2.40 -9.11 2.38
C SER A 363 3.02 -7.80 1.86
N PRO A 364 4.22 -7.42 2.41
CA PRO A 364 4.97 -8.17 3.42
C PRO A 364 4.60 -7.80 4.85
N GLY A 365 5.03 -8.62 5.82
CA GLY A 365 5.01 -8.26 7.23
C GLY A 365 4.45 -9.32 8.16
N PRO A 366 4.30 -8.98 9.45
CA PRO A 366 3.76 -9.85 10.47
C PRO A 366 2.23 -9.99 10.36
N HIS A 367 1.72 -11.12 10.84
CA HIS A 367 0.28 -11.46 10.81
C HIS A 367 -0.43 -11.24 12.15
N ASP A 368 0.18 -10.56 13.11
CA ASP A 368 -0.29 -10.39 14.49
C ASP A 368 -1.71 -9.83 14.57
N ILE A 369 -2.10 -9.02 13.59
CA ILE A 369 -3.37 -8.30 13.59
C ILE A 369 -4.38 -8.86 12.59
N GLY A 370 -4.11 -10.02 11.99
CA GLY A 370 -5.00 -10.72 11.05
C GLY A 370 -6.39 -11.03 11.60
N TYR A 371 -6.55 -11.07 12.93
CA TYR A 371 -7.85 -11.26 13.61
C TYR A 371 -8.91 -10.20 13.26
N LEU A 372 -8.51 -9.06 12.71
CA LEU A 372 -9.47 -8.03 12.26
C LEU A 372 -10.36 -8.54 11.12
N PHE A 373 -9.87 -9.45 10.29
CA PHE A 373 -10.72 -10.12 9.30
C PHE A 373 -11.76 -11.01 9.96
N ASP A 374 -11.42 -11.72 11.04
CA ASP A 374 -12.35 -12.57 11.78
C ASP A 374 -13.43 -11.72 12.45
N ARG A 375 -13.07 -10.56 13.03
CA ARG A 375 -14.02 -9.56 13.54
C ARG A 375 -15.01 -9.09 12.45
N PHE A 376 -14.57 -8.92 11.21
CA PHE A 376 -15.48 -8.56 10.11
C PHE A 376 -16.47 -9.68 9.80
N ILE A 377 -16.02 -10.95 9.82
CA ILE A 377 -16.90 -12.12 9.68
C ILE A 377 -17.95 -12.16 10.79
N GLU A 378 -17.56 -11.92 12.05
CA GLU A 378 -18.48 -11.87 13.20
C GLU A 378 -19.57 -10.80 13.03
N LEU A 379 -19.22 -9.60 12.54
CA LEU A 379 -20.22 -8.56 12.28
C LEU A 379 -21.23 -8.98 11.20
N MET A 380 -20.77 -9.63 10.12
CA MET A 380 -21.68 -10.14 9.09
C MET A 380 -22.58 -11.26 9.62
N GLN A 381 -22.06 -12.15 10.44
CA GLN A 381 -22.83 -13.22 11.05
C GLN A 381 -23.91 -12.69 12.00
N ALA A 382 -23.59 -11.71 12.82
CA ALA A 382 -24.54 -11.06 13.72
C ALA A 382 -25.72 -10.43 12.95
N ARG A 383 -25.43 -9.77 11.82
CA ARG A 383 -26.48 -9.18 10.97
C ARG A 383 -27.41 -10.22 10.37
N VAL A 384 -26.88 -11.33 9.85
CA VAL A 384 -27.68 -12.42 9.29
C VAL A 384 -28.62 -13.01 10.34
N SER A 385 -28.12 -13.21 11.56
CA SER A 385 -28.91 -13.76 12.68
C SER A 385 -30.03 -12.82 13.15
N THR A 386 -29.90 -11.50 12.91
CA THR A 386 -30.92 -10.51 13.32
C THR A 386 -32.02 -10.33 12.25
N THR A 387 -31.72 -10.73 10.99
CA THR A 387 -32.65 -10.59 9.85
C THR A 387 -33.37 -11.90 9.48
N ALA A 388 -33.00 -13.02 10.09
CA ALA A 388 -33.65 -14.32 10.00
C ALA A 388 -34.67 -14.51 11.12
#